data_9f446de4188638c016bc984b8d19712c
#
_entry.id   9f446de4188638c016bc984b8d19712c
#
_cell.length_a   1.000
_cell.length_b   1.000
_cell.length_c   1.000
_cell.angle_alpha   90.00
_cell.angle_beta   90.00
_cell.angle_gamma   90.00
#
_symmetry.space_group_name_H-M   'P 1'
#
loop_
_entity.id
_entity.type
_entity.pdbx_description
1 polymer ?
#
loop_
_entity_poly.entity_id
_entity_poly.type
_entity_poly.pdbx_seq_one_letter_code
_entity_poly.pdbx_strand_id
1 'polypeptide(L)'
;MMDRLRPRLATVADAEEINAIYNYYVRTSTATFQVEGETTEERVEELRTRPGNQPLIVLEADHVVVGWGALSPFHSRCAYRDTMELTVYVRHDCHRRGYGRVMARDLIERARSSGFHTVLAVCCEESIGMIRMLDSLGFKVAGRLSEVGSKFGRRLDVVYLQLLL
;
A
#
# COMPACT_ATOMS: atom_id res chain seq x y z
N MET A 1 25.11 -11.48 9.55
CA MET A 1 24.19 -12.16 8.61
C MET A 1 22.94 -11.27 8.53
N MET A 2 22.73 -10.59 7.42
CA MET A 2 21.46 -9.86 7.24
C MET A 2 20.36 -10.91 7.19
N ASP A 3 19.57 -11.04 8.26
CA ASP A 3 18.31 -11.75 8.20
C ASP A 3 17.55 -11.20 6.99
N ARG A 4 17.19 -12.08 6.05
CA ARG A 4 16.45 -11.68 4.87
C ARG A 4 15.12 -11.09 5.34
N LEU A 5 15.00 -9.77 5.31
CA LEU A 5 13.75 -9.07 5.55
C LEU A 5 12.65 -9.70 4.69
N ARG A 6 11.74 -10.42 5.32
CA ARG A 6 10.64 -11.10 4.64
C ARG A 6 9.31 -10.55 5.16
N PRO A 7 8.48 -10.01 4.28
CA PRO A 7 7.13 -9.67 4.67
C PRO A 7 6.36 -10.93 5.10
N ARG A 8 5.53 -10.78 6.12
CA ARG A 8 4.59 -11.81 6.56
C ARG A 8 3.15 -11.29 6.52
N LEU A 9 2.18 -12.20 6.51
CA LEU A 9 0.78 -11.80 6.69
C LEU A 9 0.62 -11.10 8.04
N ALA A 10 -0.14 -10.02 8.04
CA ALA A 10 -0.50 -9.32 9.26
C ALA A 10 -1.50 -10.13 10.08
N THR A 11 -1.46 -9.95 11.37
CA THR A 11 -2.41 -10.49 12.33
C THR A 11 -3.06 -9.36 13.10
N VAL A 12 -4.11 -9.65 13.86
CA VAL A 12 -4.77 -8.65 14.71
C VAL A 12 -3.82 -8.01 15.74
N ALA A 13 -2.75 -8.69 16.10
CA ALA A 13 -1.72 -8.16 17.00
C ALA A 13 -0.92 -7.00 16.37
N ASP A 14 -0.89 -6.90 15.05
CA ASP A 14 -0.17 -5.84 14.33
C ASP A 14 -1.02 -4.56 14.14
N ALA A 15 -2.29 -4.57 14.54
CA ALA A 15 -3.24 -3.50 14.23
C ALA A 15 -2.79 -2.13 14.74
N GLU A 16 -2.26 -2.06 15.96
CA GLU A 16 -1.79 -0.81 16.56
C GLU A 16 -0.60 -0.22 15.77
N GLU A 17 0.38 -1.06 15.43
CA GLU A 17 1.57 -0.61 14.69
C GLU A 17 1.23 -0.22 13.24
N ILE A 18 0.36 -0.97 12.56
CA ILE A 18 -0.16 -0.62 11.24
C ILE A 18 -0.84 0.75 11.29
N ASN A 19 -1.72 0.97 12.27
CA ASN A 19 -2.42 2.24 12.42
C ASN A 19 -1.49 3.39 12.81
N ALA A 20 -0.49 3.16 13.65
CA ALA A 20 0.48 4.18 13.99
C ALA A 20 1.21 4.68 12.73
N ILE A 21 1.62 3.77 11.84
CA ILE A 21 2.23 4.11 10.55
C ILE A 21 1.23 4.85 9.66
N TYR A 22 0.03 4.32 9.46
CA TYR A 22 -0.96 4.89 8.55
C TYR A 22 -1.44 6.27 9.01
N ASN A 23 -1.82 6.41 10.27
CA ASN A 23 -2.33 7.66 10.84
C ASN A 23 -1.28 8.79 10.85
N TYR A 24 0.01 8.45 10.89
CA TYR A 24 1.05 9.44 10.65
C TYR A 24 0.88 10.11 9.28
N TYR A 25 0.70 9.31 8.21
CA TYR A 25 0.50 9.83 6.86
C TYR A 25 -0.84 10.54 6.69
N VAL A 26 -1.89 10.06 7.36
CA VAL A 26 -3.19 10.75 7.36
C VAL A 26 -3.04 12.18 7.84
N ARG A 27 -2.28 12.41 8.91
CA ARG A 27 -2.11 13.74 9.51
C ARG A 27 -1.07 14.62 8.82
N THR A 28 -0.08 14.06 8.17
CA THR A 28 1.14 14.81 7.78
C THR A 28 1.43 14.80 6.27
N SER A 29 0.73 14.00 5.48
CA SER A 29 1.16 13.71 4.10
C SER A 29 -0.02 13.62 3.12
N THR A 30 0.28 13.86 1.86
CA THR A 30 -0.62 13.60 0.72
C THR A 30 -0.48 12.18 0.17
N ALA A 31 0.32 11.32 0.79
CA ALA A 31 0.44 9.91 0.40
C ALA A 31 -0.85 9.10 0.60
N THR A 32 -1.74 9.57 1.44
CA THR A 32 -3.14 9.13 1.53
C THR A 32 -4.06 10.34 1.49
N PHE A 33 -5.23 10.18 0.87
CA PHE A 33 -6.27 11.23 0.85
C PHE A 33 -7.27 11.10 2.01
N GLN A 34 -7.07 10.12 2.89
CA GLN A 34 -7.81 10.04 4.14
C GLN A 34 -7.48 11.27 5.00
N VAL A 35 -8.50 11.87 5.58
CA VAL A 35 -8.38 13.08 6.40
C VAL A 35 -8.57 12.81 7.89
N GLU A 36 -9.31 11.76 8.23
CA GLU A 36 -9.50 11.28 9.60
C GLU A 36 -8.72 9.97 9.81
N GLY A 37 -8.10 9.84 10.96
CA GLY A 37 -7.37 8.63 11.33
C GLY A 37 -8.29 7.45 11.59
N GLU A 38 -7.77 6.26 11.45
CA GLU A 38 -8.47 5.02 11.79
C GLU A 38 -8.20 4.63 13.24
N THR A 39 -9.17 4.01 13.89
CA THR A 39 -9.02 3.43 15.22
C THR A 39 -8.36 2.05 15.15
N THR A 40 -7.79 1.61 16.26
CA THR A 40 -7.23 0.24 16.34
C THR A 40 -8.31 -0.82 16.19
N GLU A 41 -9.51 -0.56 16.71
CA GLU A 41 -10.67 -1.44 16.61
C GLU A 41 -11.11 -1.64 15.16
N GLU A 42 -11.16 -0.57 14.37
CA GLU A 42 -11.46 -0.64 12.93
C GLU A 42 -10.42 -1.49 12.19
N ARG A 43 -9.15 -1.33 12.51
CA ARG A 43 -8.07 -2.13 11.91
C ARG A 43 -8.14 -3.60 12.33
N VAL A 44 -8.44 -3.89 13.58
CA VAL A 44 -8.64 -5.26 14.06
C VAL A 44 -9.80 -5.93 13.31
N GLU A 45 -10.91 -5.22 13.12
CA GLU A 45 -12.05 -5.76 12.39
C GLU A 45 -11.75 -5.98 10.91
N GLU A 46 -11.04 -5.05 10.27
CA GLU A 46 -10.54 -5.24 8.90
C GLU A 46 -9.68 -6.50 8.80
N LEU A 47 -8.71 -6.68 9.70
CA LEU A 47 -7.82 -7.84 9.68
C LEU A 47 -8.56 -9.16 9.90
N ARG A 48 -9.60 -9.17 10.74
CA ARG A 48 -10.43 -10.36 10.99
C ARG A 48 -11.31 -10.75 9.81
N THR A 49 -11.85 -9.76 9.11
CA THR A 49 -12.84 -9.98 8.04
C THR A 49 -12.22 -9.99 6.65
N ARG A 50 -10.92 -9.71 6.55
CA ARG A 50 -10.23 -9.59 5.27
C ARG A 50 -10.18 -10.93 4.54
N PRO A 51 -10.63 -11.00 3.27
CA PRO A 51 -10.59 -12.24 2.49
C PRO A 51 -9.16 -12.72 2.24
N GLY A 52 -8.96 -14.04 2.21
CA GLY A 52 -7.62 -14.64 2.03
C GLY A 52 -6.92 -14.29 0.71
N ASN A 53 -7.67 -13.93 -0.33
CA ASN A 53 -7.13 -13.46 -1.60
C ASN A 53 -6.82 -11.95 -1.62
N GLN A 54 -6.98 -11.26 -0.50
CA GLN A 54 -6.67 -9.84 -0.32
C GLN A 54 -5.60 -9.67 0.77
N PRO A 55 -4.36 -10.09 0.54
CA PRO A 55 -3.33 -10.12 1.57
C PRO A 55 -3.04 -8.72 2.11
N LEU A 56 -2.93 -8.61 3.42
CA LEU A 56 -2.32 -7.49 4.12
C LEU A 56 -1.07 -8.03 4.81
N ILE A 57 0.07 -7.42 4.54
CA ILE A 57 1.38 -7.84 5.02
C ILE A 57 2.02 -6.77 5.90
N VAL A 58 2.87 -7.21 6.80
CA VAL A 58 3.79 -6.34 7.54
C VAL A 58 5.24 -6.74 7.24
N LEU A 59 6.13 -5.78 7.31
CA LEU A 59 7.58 -5.99 7.28
C LEU A 59 8.17 -5.63 8.63
N GLU A 60 8.88 -6.58 9.21
CA GLU A 60 9.61 -6.39 10.46
C GLU A 60 11.11 -6.22 10.21
N ALA A 61 11.71 -5.32 10.96
CA ALA A 61 13.15 -5.20 11.11
C ALA A 61 13.45 -5.07 12.62
N ASP A 62 14.37 -5.87 13.12
CA ASP A 62 14.74 -5.90 14.53
C ASP A 62 13.53 -6.05 15.48
N HIS A 63 12.60 -6.93 15.12
CA HIS A 63 11.35 -7.21 15.86
C HIS A 63 10.36 -6.04 15.95
N VAL A 64 10.51 -5.03 15.09
CA VAL A 64 9.61 -3.87 15.02
C VAL A 64 8.99 -3.80 13.63
N VAL A 65 7.69 -3.55 13.53
CA VAL A 65 7.01 -3.32 12.25
C VAL A 65 7.49 -1.98 11.67
N VAL A 66 8.17 -2.07 10.52
CA VAL A 66 8.73 -0.90 9.81
C VAL A 66 7.92 -0.49 8.59
N GLY A 67 6.90 -1.26 8.26
CA GLY A 67 5.98 -0.95 7.16
C GLY A 67 4.91 -2.00 7.00
N TRP A 68 3.90 -1.67 6.24
CA TRP A 68 2.82 -2.56 5.85
C TRP A 68 2.38 -2.31 4.41
N GLY A 69 1.72 -3.27 3.83
CA GLY A 69 1.14 -3.13 2.50
C GLY A 69 0.01 -4.11 2.29
N ALA A 70 -0.79 -3.86 1.27
CA ALA A 70 -1.97 -4.66 1.00
C ALA A 70 -2.27 -4.75 -0.50
N LEU A 71 -2.99 -5.81 -0.87
CA LEU A 71 -3.74 -5.89 -2.11
C LEU A 71 -5.23 -5.80 -1.77
N SER A 72 -5.93 -4.89 -2.43
CA SER A 72 -7.37 -4.69 -2.28
C SER A 72 -8.05 -4.71 -3.64
N PRO A 73 -9.33 -5.08 -3.76
CA PRO A 73 -10.04 -5.01 -5.03
C PRO A 73 -10.01 -3.59 -5.59
N PHE A 74 -9.66 -3.46 -6.86
CA PHE A 74 -9.69 -2.15 -7.52
C PHE A 74 -11.11 -1.56 -7.59
N HIS A 75 -12.11 -2.42 -7.83
CA HIS A 75 -13.49 -1.98 -7.96
C HIS A 75 -14.46 -3.12 -7.56
N SER A 76 -15.65 -2.76 -7.07
CA SER A 76 -16.66 -3.73 -6.61
C SER A 76 -17.39 -4.50 -7.72
N ARG A 77 -17.35 -4.02 -8.98
CA ARG A 77 -18.01 -4.71 -10.10
C ARG A 77 -17.26 -5.97 -10.51
N CYS A 78 -17.99 -7.06 -10.75
CA CYS A 78 -17.43 -8.40 -10.97
C CYS A 78 -16.41 -8.52 -12.12
N ALA A 79 -16.54 -7.70 -13.17
CA ALA A 79 -15.60 -7.71 -14.29
C ALA A 79 -14.19 -7.23 -13.91
N TYR A 80 -14.02 -6.55 -12.77
CA TYR A 80 -12.72 -6.10 -12.23
C TYR A 80 -12.08 -7.10 -11.25
N ARG A 81 -12.66 -8.31 -11.05
CA ARG A 81 -12.21 -9.29 -10.05
C ARG A 81 -10.75 -9.69 -10.18
N ASP A 82 -10.16 -9.59 -11.36
CA ASP A 82 -8.78 -9.97 -11.65
C ASP A 82 -7.81 -8.78 -11.57
N THR A 83 -8.30 -7.63 -11.08
CA THR A 83 -7.53 -6.39 -10.88
C THR A 83 -7.46 -6.02 -9.40
N MET A 84 -6.26 -5.88 -8.89
CA MET A 84 -6.00 -5.49 -7.50
C MET A 84 -5.32 -4.13 -7.44
N GLU A 85 -5.58 -3.39 -6.37
CA GLU A 85 -4.86 -2.17 -6.02
C GLU A 85 -3.81 -2.48 -4.96
N LEU A 86 -2.58 -2.03 -5.20
CA LEU A 86 -1.45 -2.18 -4.31
C LEU A 86 -1.28 -0.93 -3.46
N THR A 87 -1.19 -1.13 -2.16
CA THR A 87 -0.90 -0.11 -1.17
C THR A 87 0.35 -0.48 -0.38
N VAL A 88 1.25 0.47 -0.15
CA VAL A 88 2.47 0.28 0.67
C VAL A 88 2.76 1.54 1.46
N TYR A 89 2.96 1.39 2.77
CA TYR A 89 3.41 2.44 3.68
C TYR A 89 4.62 1.98 4.47
N VAL A 90 5.67 2.80 4.49
CA VAL A 90 6.88 2.58 5.30
C VAL A 90 6.88 3.57 6.44
N ARG A 91 7.21 3.14 7.65
CA ARG A 91 7.34 4.03 8.80
C ARG A 91 8.25 5.22 8.45
N HIS A 92 7.83 6.42 8.80
CA HIS A 92 8.44 7.67 8.33
C HIS A 92 9.93 7.80 8.62
N ASP A 93 10.41 7.24 9.73
CA ASP A 93 11.82 7.23 10.13
C ASP A 93 12.65 6.09 9.51
N CYS A 94 12.00 5.24 8.68
CA CYS A 94 12.60 4.07 8.04
C CYS A 94 12.71 4.19 6.51
N HIS A 95 12.52 5.39 5.95
CA HIS A 95 12.60 5.61 4.51
C HIS A 95 14.01 5.36 3.94
N ARG A 96 14.10 5.16 2.62
CA ARG A 96 15.33 4.96 1.84
C ARG A 96 16.16 3.72 2.22
N ARG A 97 15.58 2.77 2.95
CA ARG A 97 16.20 1.48 3.30
C ARG A 97 15.76 0.34 2.38
N GLY A 98 14.97 0.63 1.35
CA GLY A 98 14.47 -0.38 0.41
C GLY A 98 13.23 -1.14 0.88
N TYR A 99 12.69 -0.86 2.06
CA TYR A 99 11.57 -1.60 2.65
C TYR A 99 10.31 -1.58 1.80
N GLY A 100 9.97 -0.43 1.21
CA GLY A 100 8.83 -0.32 0.31
C GLY A 100 8.95 -1.23 -0.92
N ARG A 101 10.14 -1.33 -1.49
CA ARG A 101 10.42 -2.24 -2.62
C ARG A 101 10.28 -3.70 -2.24
N VAL A 102 10.75 -4.09 -1.05
CA VAL A 102 10.63 -5.46 -0.55
C VAL A 102 9.15 -5.84 -0.42
N MET A 103 8.33 -5.00 0.19
CA MET A 103 6.89 -5.23 0.35
C MET A 103 6.14 -5.23 -1.00
N ALA A 104 6.43 -4.27 -1.88
CA ALA A 104 5.79 -4.22 -3.19
C ALA A 104 6.09 -5.47 -4.03
N ARG A 105 7.34 -5.96 -4.02
CA ARG A 105 7.70 -7.21 -4.70
C ARG A 105 6.97 -8.43 -4.14
N ASP A 106 6.87 -8.55 -2.82
CA ASP A 106 6.13 -9.64 -2.18
C ASP A 106 4.65 -9.61 -2.56
N LEU A 107 4.03 -8.44 -2.55
CA LEU A 107 2.62 -8.28 -2.96
C LEU A 107 2.39 -8.60 -4.45
N ILE A 108 3.30 -8.18 -5.33
CA ILE A 108 3.24 -8.50 -6.77
C ILE A 108 3.33 -10.02 -6.96
N GLU A 109 4.23 -10.70 -6.24
CA GLU A 109 4.36 -12.15 -6.34
C GLU A 109 3.13 -12.88 -5.80
N ARG A 110 2.55 -12.41 -4.70
CA ARG A 110 1.28 -12.92 -4.18
C ARG A 110 0.13 -12.73 -5.19
N ALA A 111 0.06 -11.57 -5.84
CA ALA A 111 -0.93 -11.32 -6.88
C ALA A 111 -0.78 -12.31 -8.04
N ARG A 112 0.46 -12.53 -8.49
CA ARG A 112 0.79 -13.49 -9.55
C ARG A 112 0.40 -14.91 -9.17
N SER A 113 0.79 -15.35 -7.99
CA SER A 113 0.49 -16.70 -7.47
C SER A 113 -1.00 -16.93 -7.24
N SER A 114 -1.77 -15.88 -6.98
CA SER A 114 -3.23 -15.93 -6.84
C SER A 114 -3.99 -15.85 -8.15
N GLY A 115 -3.28 -15.72 -9.29
CA GLY A 115 -3.89 -15.70 -10.63
C GLY A 115 -4.52 -14.36 -11.01
N PHE A 116 -4.20 -13.27 -10.32
CA PHE A 116 -4.62 -11.94 -10.75
C PHE A 116 -3.89 -11.54 -12.05
N HIS A 117 -4.53 -10.71 -12.84
CA HIS A 117 -4.00 -10.27 -14.14
C HIS A 117 -3.37 -8.88 -14.07
N THR A 118 -3.91 -8.01 -13.26
CA THR A 118 -3.50 -6.60 -13.22
C THR A 118 -3.33 -6.12 -11.78
N VAL A 119 -2.23 -5.39 -11.55
CA VAL A 119 -2.05 -4.61 -10.32
C VAL A 119 -2.02 -3.13 -10.68
N LEU A 120 -2.84 -2.35 -9.99
CA LEU A 120 -2.85 -0.90 -10.05
C LEU A 120 -2.23 -0.31 -8.78
N ALA A 121 -1.64 0.85 -8.90
CA ALA A 121 -1.27 1.69 -7.77
C ALA A 121 -1.77 3.11 -8.05
N VAL A 122 -2.43 3.70 -7.07
CA VAL A 122 -2.98 5.06 -7.16
C VAL A 122 -2.18 5.96 -6.24
N CYS A 123 -1.45 6.90 -6.81
CA CYS A 123 -0.54 7.76 -6.07
C CYS A 123 -0.90 9.23 -6.24
N CYS A 124 -0.81 10.01 -5.16
CA CYS A 124 -0.70 11.44 -5.33
C CYS A 124 0.53 11.76 -6.19
N GLU A 125 0.41 12.68 -7.14
CA GLU A 125 1.51 13.05 -8.04
C GLU A 125 2.77 13.52 -7.27
N GLU A 126 2.59 14.06 -6.08
CA GLU A 126 3.70 14.49 -5.20
C GLU A 126 4.50 13.32 -4.61
N SER A 127 3.98 12.08 -4.67
CA SER A 127 4.62 10.87 -4.15
C SER A 127 5.74 10.35 -5.07
N ILE A 128 6.69 11.22 -5.43
CA ILE A 128 7.74 10.97 -6.42
C ILE A 128 8.54 9.70 -6.10
N GLY A 129 8.87 9.47 -4.83
CA GLY A 129 9.62 8.28 -4.41
C GLY A 129 8.87 6.99 -4.67
N MET A 130 7.56 6.97 -4.40
CA MET A 130 6.69 5.82 -4.67
C MET A 130 6.56 5.58 -6.17
N ILE A 131 6.29 6.61 -6.97
CA ILE A 131 6.15 6.52 -8.41
C ILE A 131 7.43 5.95 -9.05
N ARG A 132 8.61 6.47 -8.67
CA ARG A 132 9.90 5.96 -9.17
C ARG A 132 10.16 4.51 -8.76
N MET A 133 9.80 4.14 -7.54
CA MET A 133 9.93 2.77 -7.07
C MET A 133 9.06 1.83 -7.90
N LEU A 134 7.79 2.18 -8.12
CA LEU A 134 6.86 1.39 -8.91
C LEU A 134 7.29 1.27 -10.39
N ASP A 135 7.75 2.37 -11.01
CA ASP A 135 8.30 2.33 -12.37
C ASP A 135 9.47 1.34 -12.46
N SER A 136 10.37 1.33 -11.48
CA SER A 136 11.48 0.38 -11.41
C SER A 136 11.07 -1.08 -11.17
N LEU A 137 9.82 -1.32 -10.77
CA LEU A 137 9.20 -2.64 -10.63
C LEU A 137 8.36 -3.03 -11.86
N GLY A 138 8.37 -2.21 -12.89
CA GLY A 138 7.71 -2.47 -14.17
C GLY A 138 6.33 -1.83 -14.32
N PHE A 139 5.85 -1.10 -13.33
CA PHE A 139 4.61 -0.33 -13.49
C PHE A 139 4.79 0.76 -14.55
N LYS A 140 3.72 1.03 -15.29
CA LYS A 140 3.64 2.12 -16.27
C LYS A 140 2.52 3.07 -15.91
N VAL A 141 2.73 4.35 -16.18
CA VAL A 141 1.67 5.36 -16.01
C VAL A 141 0.53 5.04 -16.98
N ALA A 142 -0.65 4.75 -16.44
CA ALA A 142 -1.86 4.46 -17.19
C ALA A 142 -2.75 5.69 -17.36
N GLY A 143 -2.66 6.64 -16.45
CA GLY A 143 -3.44 7.87 -16.51
C GLY A 143 -3.12 8.83 -15.39
N ARG A 144 -3.61 10.07 -15.55
CA ARG A 144 -3.52 11.15 -14.57
C ARG A 144 -4.86 11.83 -14.45
N LEU A 145 -5.28 12.11 -13.23
CA LEU A 145 -6.48 12.89 -12.93
C LEU A 145 -6.08 14.20 -12.25
N SER A 146 -6.45 15.29 -12.86
CA SER A 146 -6.13 16.62 -12.34
C SER A 146 -7.14 17.05 -11.29
N GLU A 147 -6.66 17.60 -10.16
CA GLU A 147 -7.43 18.23 -9.09
C GLU A 147 -8.56 17.38 -8.50
N VAL A 148 -8.41 16.05 -8.52
CA VAL A 148 -9.43 15.10 -8.02
C VAL A 148 -9.46 14.97 -6.50
N GLY A 149 -8.36 15.29 -5.82
CA GLY A 149 -8.27 15.28 -4.37
C GLY A 149 -8.19 16.67 -3.77
N SER A 150 -8.57 16.78 -2.49
CA SER A 150 -8.40 18.01 -1.72
C SER A 150 -7.91 17.65 -0.31
N LYS A 151 -6.74 18.14 0.06
CA LYS A 151 -6.15 17.94 1.39
C LYS A 151 -5.26 19.11 1.77
N PHE A 152 -5.21 19.47 3.02
CA PHE A 152 -4.43 20.62 3.53
C PHE A 152 -4.72 21.94 2.78
N GLY A 153 -5.98 22.14 2.39
CA GLY A 153 -6.40 23.35 1.65
C GLY A 153 -5.92 23.43 0.20
N ARG A 154 -5.39 22.34 -0.37
CA ARG A 154 -4.87 22.29 -1.74
C ARG A 154 -5.63 21.28 -2.59
N ARG A 155 -5.73 21.55 -3.90
CA ARG A 155 -6.14 20.58 -4.90
C ARG A 155 -4.95 19.69 -5.28
N LEU A 156 -5.20 18.40 -5.45
CA LEU A 156 -4.15 17.38 -5.66
C LEU A 156 -4.48 16.52 -6.87
N ASP A 157 -3.46 16.26 -7.66
CA ASP A 157 -3.52 15.38 -8.81
C ASP A 157 -3.16 13.95 -8.41
N VAL A 158 -3.72 12.99 -9.12
CA VAL A 158 -3.51 11.56 -8.91
C VAL A 158 -2.96 10.91 -10.18
N VAL A 159 -1.98 10.06 -10.02
CA VAL A 159 -1.40 9.23 -11.07
C VAL A 159 -1.78 7.77 -10.84
N TYR A 160 -2.33 7.15 -11.87
CA TYR A 160 -2.59 5.71 -11.92
C TYR A 160 -1.42 5.01 -12.58
N LEU A 161 -0.83 4.04 -11.90
CA LEU A 161 0.22 3.18 -12.44
C LEU A 161 -0.31 1.77 -12.54
N GLN A 162 0.06 1.06 -13.60
CA GLN A 162 -0.43 -0.27 -13.93
C GLN A 162 0.72 -1.23 -14.18
N LEU A 163 0.58 -2.44 -13.66
CA LEU A 163 1.42 -3.59 -13.96
C LEU A 163 0.54 -4.74 -14.46
N LEU A 164 0.83 -5.26 -15.66
CA LEU A 164 0.29 -6.54 -16.13
C LEU A 164 1.18 -7.67 -15.62
N LEU A 165 0.57 -8.68 -14.99
CA LEU A 165 1.27 -9.80 -14.33
C LEU A 165 1.64 -10.93 -15.28
#